data_5dcb9a17048a79de2e8c05339be5c86f
#
_entry.id   5dcb9a17048a79de2e8c05339be5c86f
#
_cell.length_a   1.000
_cell.length_b   1.000
_cell.length_c   1.000
_cell.angle_alpha   90.00
_cell.angle_beta   90.00
_cell.angle_gamma   90.00
#
_symmetry.space_group_name_H-M   'P 1'
#
loop_
_entity.id
_entity.type
_entity.pdbx_description
1 polymer ?
#
loop_
_entity_poly.entity_id
_entity_poly.type
_entity_poly.pdbx_seq_one_letter_code
_entity_poly.pdbx_strand_id
1 'polypeptide(L)'
;NAKTGLSTVETIFTVLHAGGKFGGEGYKVSGGLHGVGASVVNALSKWLEVKIYRDGNVYYQRFENGGHPVEPLKIIDTCDIERTGSTVRFKPDEEIFTETTVYNYDTLYKRLQEIAFLNKGLRINLYDLRETVEKHDTFLYNGGIIEYVEMLNKSKTPIHDDIIYMDGSENGIEVEVACQYNETYSPSIYSFTNNINTYE
;
A
#
# COMPACT_ATOMS: atom_id res chain seq x y z
N ASN A 1 -19.69 -13.56 -1.25
CA ASN A 1 -18.83 -14.44 -2.05
C ASN A 1 -19.53 -15.79 -2.24
N ALA A 2 -19.73 -16.25 -3.50
CA ALA A 2 -20.45 -17.48 -3.80
C ALA A 2 -19.79 -18.75 -3.22
N LYS A 3 -18.48 -18.74 -2.98
CA LYS A 3 -17.72 -19.88 -2.44
C LYS A 3 -17.76 -19.97 -0.90
N THR A 4 -17.84 -18.84 -0.22
CA THR A 4 -17.75 -18.79 1.25
C THR A 4 -19.09 -18.50 1.93
N GLY A 5 -20.10 -18.02 1.21
CA GLY A 5 -21.35 -17.51 1.77
C GLY A 5 -21.22 -16.19 2.54
N LEU A 6 -19.97 -15.70 2.71
CA LEU A 6 -19.66 -14.49 3.46
C LEU A 6 -19.73 -13.24 2.56
N SER A 7 -19.84 -12.07 3.16
CA SER A 7 -19.65 -10.80 2.45
C SER A 7 -18.24 -10.74 1.84
N THR A 8 -18.05 -9.92 0.79
CA THR A 8 -16.70 -9.74 0.22
C THR A 8 -15.74 -9.12 1.23
N VAL A 9 -16.21 -8.17 2.05
CA VAL A 9 -15.42 -7.55 3.11
C VAL A 9 -14.96 -8.60 4.12
N GLU A 10 -15.88 -9.38 4.64
CA GLU A 10 -15.57 -10.44 5.60
C GLU A 10 -14.58 -11.46 5.01
N THR A 11 -14.80 -11.87 3.76
CA THR A 11 -13.89 -12.80 3.06
C THR A 11 -12.47 -12.24 2.97
N ILE A 12 -12.29 -10.95 2.59
CA ILE A 12 -10.96 -10.33 2.45
C ILE A 12 -10.22 -10.24 3.79
N PHE A 13 -10.94 -9.94 4.87
CA PHE A 13 -10.34 -9.70 6.17
C PHE A 13 -10.24 -10.94 7.07
N THR A 14 -10.89 -12.05 6.74
CA THR A 14 -10.88 -13.26 7.58
C THR A 14 -10.36 -14.53 6.91
N VAL A 15 -10.37 -14.58 5.56
CA VAL A 15 -9.98 -15.78 4.83
C VAL A 15 -8.58 -15.60 4.24
N LEU A 16 -7.67 -16.54 4.56
CA LEU A 16 -6.34 -16.57 3.96
C LEU A 16 -6.44 -16.93 2.47
N HIS A 17 -5.55 -16.33 1.68
CA HIS A 17 -5.49 -16.55 0.22
C HIS A 17 -6.75 -16.17 -0.54
N ALA A 18 -7.57 -15.27 0.01
CA ALA A 18 -8.80 -14.77 -0.59
C ALA A 18 -8.60 -13.50 -1.45
N GLY A 19 -7.36 -13.20 -1.86
CA GLY A 19 -7.03 -12.01 -2.63
C GLY A 19 -7.63 -12.04 -4.03
N GLY A 20 -8.19 -10.91 -4.49
CA GLY A 20 -8.72 -10.72 -5.85
C GLY A 20 -7.65 -10.63 -6.95
N LYS A 21 -6.36 -10.80 -6.60
CA LYS A 21 -5.21 -10.73 -7.51
C LYS A 21 -4.90 -12.05 -8.24
N PHE A 22 -5.56 -13.13 -7.85
CA PHE A 22 -5.37 -14.45 -8.44
C PHE A 22 -6.33 -14.66 -9.61
N GLY A 23 -5.86 -14.45 -10.84
CA GLY A 23 -6.57 -14.82 -12.07
C GLY A 23 -7.67 -13.87 -12.53
N GLY A 24 -7.64 -12.59 -12.14
CA GLY A 24 -8.59 -11.56 -12.59
C GLY A 24 -7.90 -10.43 -13.36
N GLU A 25 -8.58 -9.86 -14.33
CA GLU A 25 -8.10 -8.71 -15.14
C GLU A 25 -8.00 -7.38 -14.34
N GLY A 26 -8.31 -7.39 -13.04
CA GLY A 26 -8.45 -6.17 -12.21
C GLY A 26 -7.14 -5.52 -11.75
N TYR A 27 -6.00 -6.22 -11.83
CA TYR A 27 -4.72 -5.72 -11.35
C TYR A 27 -3.61 -6.03 -12.36
N LYS A 28 -3.08 -4.99 -13.02
CA LYS A 28 -1.93 -5.14 -13.93
C LYS A 28 -0.61 -5.31 -13.18
N VAL A 29 -0.41 -4.51 -12.15
CA VAL A 29 0.75 -4.59 -11.25
C VAL A 29 0.26 -4.50 -9.81
N SER A 30 0.68 -5.41 -8.96
CA SER A 30 0.27 -5.37 -7.56
C SER A 30 1.30 -6.03 -6.65
N GLY A 31 1.74 -5.33 -5.62
CA GLY A 31 2.50 -5.93 -4.51
C GLY A 31 1.65 -6.96 -3.76
N GLY A 32 2.30 -8.01 -3.29
CA GLY A 32 1.66 -9.08 -2.52
C GLY A 32 1.15 -10.23 -3.39
N LEU A 33 1.78 -11.39 -3.21
CA LEU A 33 1.52 -12.59 -4.01
C LEU A 33 0.66 -13.64 -3.26
N HIS A 34 0.39 -13.43 -1.98
CA HIS A 34 -0.20 -14.47 -1.13
C HIS A 34 -1.65 -14.21 -0.72
N GLY A 35 -2.19 -13.00 -0.94
CA GLY A 35 -3.57 -12.65 -0.58
C GLY A 35 -3.86 -12.75 0.92
N VAL A 36 -2.87 -12.45 1.77
CA VAL A 36 -2.98 -12.56 3.23
C VAL A 36 -2.82 -11.23 3.97
N GLY A 37 -2.39 -10.16 3.32
CA GLY A 37 -2.05 -8.90 3.99
C GLY A 37 -3.20 -8.32 4.83
N ALA A 38 -4.40 -8.27 4.28
CA ALA A 38 -5.57 -7.73 4.98
C ALA A 38 -6.00 -8.61 6.16
N SER A 39 -6.04 -9.93 5.98
CA SER A 39 -6.42 -10.88 7.03
C SER A 39 -5.36 -10.96 8.15
N VAL A 40 -4.07 -10.83 7.83
CA VAL A 40 -3.00 -10.76 8.83
C VAL A 40 -3.09 -9.48 9.65
N VAL A 41 -3.30 -8.30 9.01
CA VAL A 41 -3.49 -7.04 9.75
C VAL A 41 -4.70 -7.15 10.68
N ASN A 42 -5.80 -7.76 10.22
CA ASN A 42 -6.97 -7.97 11.05
C ASN A 42 -6.67 -8.88 12.25
N ALA A 43 -6.03 -10.02 12.02
CA ALA A 43 -5.68 -10.99 13.07
C ALA A 43 -4.72 -10.42 14.13
N LEU A 44 -3.83 -9.50 13.74
CA LEU A 44 -2.86 -8.85 14.63
C LEU A 44 -3.39 -7.55 15.27
N SER A 45 -4.67 -7.24 15.07
CA SER A 45 -5.30 -6.04 15.61
C SER A 45 -6.22 -6.35 16.79
N LYS A 46 -6.18 -5.49 17.81
CA LYS A 46 -7.14 -5.50 18.91
C LYS A 46 -8.57 -5.28 18.42
N TRP A 47 -8.70 -4.41 17.40
CA TRP A 47 -9.91 -4.22 16.61
C TRP A 47 -9.55 -3.66 15.23
N LEU A 48 -10.40 -3.94 14.25
CA LEU A 48 -10.34 -3.39 12.91
C LEU A 48 -11.75 -3.01 12.43
N GLU A 49 -11.88 -1.87 11.80
CA GLU A 49 -13.10 -1.33 11.22
C GLU A 49 -12.94 -1.07 9.73
N VAL A 50 -13.94 -1.44 8.96
CA VAL A 50 -13.99 -1.19 7.52
C VAL A 50 -15.24 -0.41 7.18
N LYS A 51 -15.10 0.69 6.43
CA LYS A 51 -16.21 1.40 5.78
C LYS A 51 -16.00 1.35 4.27
N ILE A 52 -17.06 1.03 3.54
CA ILE A 52 -17.08 1.03 2.07
C ILE A 52 -18.13 2.03 1.61
N TYR A 53 -17.72 2.94 0.74
CA TYR A 53 -18.59 3.90 0.08
C TYR A 53 -18.90 3.39 -1.32
N ARG A 54 -20.14 3.04 -1.57
CA ARG A 54 -20.56 2.46 -2.84
C ARG A 54 -22.06 2.54 -3.03
N ASP A 55 -22.50 2.82 -4.26
CA ASP A 55 -23.89 2.79 -4.68
C ASP A 55 -24.82 3.61 -3.75
N GLY A 56 -24.34 4.80 -3.33
CA GLY A 56 -25.08 5.71 -2.44
C GLY A 56 -25.14 5.28 -0.97
N ASN A 57 -24.48 4.20 -0.58
CA ASN A 57 -24.50 3.66 0.78
C ASN A 57 -23.12 3.66 1.43
N VAL A 58 -23.11 3.70 2.76
CA VAL A 58 -21.93 3.48 3.60
C VAL A 58 -22.10 2.14 4.31
N TYR A 59 -21.36 1.15 3.84
CA TYR A 59 -21.32 -0.17 4.47
C TYR A 59 -20.25 -0.17 5.55
N TYR A 60 -20.49 -0.93 6.64
CA TYR A 60 -19.60 -1.01 7.80
C TYR A 60 -19.53 -2.42 8.33
N GLN A 61 -18.32 -2.82 8.71
CA GLN A 61 -18.06 -4.04 9.47
C GLN A 61 -16.92 -3.82 10.45
N ARG A 62 -17.03 -4.44 11.64
CA ARG A 62 -16.02 -4.41 12.69
C ARG A 62 -15.58 -5.82 13.04
N PHE A 63 -14.29 -5.93 13.35
CA PHE A 63 -13.62 -7.18 13.75
C PHE A 63 -12.91 -6.94 15.07
N GLU A 64 -12.88 -7.96 15.93
CA GLU A 64 -12.20 -7.96 17.24
C GLU A 64 -11.64 -9.35 17.54
N ASN A 65 -10.93 -9.50 18.66
CA ASN A 65 -10.48 -10.78 19.17
C ASN A 65 -9.76 -11.67 18.14
N GLY A 66 -8.69 -11.15 17.52
CA GLY A 66 -7.94 -11.92 16.52
C GLY A 66 -8.63 -11.98 15.16
N GLY A 67 -9.45 -10.98 14.83
CA GLY A 67 -10.04 -10.81 13.51
C GLY A 67 -11.43 -11.44 13.33
N HIS A 68 -12.12 -11.77 14.43
CA HIS A 68 -13.50 -12.27 14.37
C HIS A 68 -14.49 -11.13 14.10
N PRO A 69 -15.47 -11.30 13.17
CA PRO A 69 -16.49 -10.28 12.94
C PRO A 69 -17.39 -10.14 14.18
N VAL A 70 -17.60 -8.89 14.61
CA VAL A 70 -18.52 -8.57 15.74
C VAL A 70 -19.97 -8.74 15.29
N GLU A 71 -20.25 -8.36 14.05
CA GLU A 71 -21.56 -8.45 13.42
C GLU A 71 -21.41 -8.55 11.89
N PRO A 72 -22.45 -9.00 11.17
CA PRO A 72 -22.44 -9.00 9.72
C PRO A 72 -22.29 -7.59 9.13
N LEU A 73 -21.80 -7.52 7.87
CA LEU A 73 -21.74 -6.26 7.11
C LEU A 73 -23.11 -5.59 7.07
N LYS A 74 -23.20 -4.35 7.47
CA LYS A 74 -24.44 -3.56 7.49
C LYS A 74 -24.27 -2.18 6.84
N ILE A 75 -25.38 -1.59 6.41
CA ILE A 75 -25.44 -0.20 5.98
C ILE A 75 -25.64 0.65 7.25
N ILE A 76 -24.76 1.66 7.43
CA ILE A 76 -24.81 2.56 8.60
C ILE A 76 -25.20 3.99 8.23
N ASP A 77 -25.07 4.34 6.94
CA ASP A 77 -25.34 5.69 6.44
C ASP A 77 -25.53 5.68 4.93
N THR A 78 -25.90 6.83 4.38
CA THR A 78 -25.93 7.09 2.93
C THR A 78 -24.83 8.06 2.54
N CYS A 79 -24.42 8.04 1.28
CA CYS A 79 -23.47 8.98 0.72
C CYS A 79 -23.88 9.39 -0.70
N ASP A 80 -23.14 10.32 -1.30
CA ASP A 80 -23.31 10.62 -2.71
C ASP A 80 -23.15 9.33 -3.54
N ILE A 81 -24.01 9.14 -4.55
CA ILE A 81 -24.01 7.94 -5.40
C ILE A 81 -22.72 7.79 -6.20
N GLU A 82 -22.07 8.90 -6.54
CA GLU A 82 -20.78 8.97 -7.23
C GLU A 82 -19.59 8.66 -6.28
N ARG A 83 -19.82 8.73 -4.97
CA ARG A 83 -18.78 8.50 -3.99
C ARG A 83 -18.40 7.03 -3.93
N THR A 84 -17.12 6.75 -4.24
CA THR A 84 -16.52 5.42 -4.12
C THR A 84 -15.28 5.46 -3.22
N GLY A 85 -14.97 4.35 -2.60
CA GLY A 85 -13.77 4.22 -1.79
C GLY A 85 -13.94 3.36 -0.55
N SER A 86 -12.86 3.25 0.21
CA SER A 86 -12.86 2.49 1.46
C SER A 86 -12.02 3.20 2.53
N THR A 87 -12.43 3.03 3.78
CA THR A 87 -11.66 3.43 4.96
C THR A 87 -11.40 2.18 5.79
N VAL A 88 -10.14 1.92 6.09
CA VAL A 88 -9.74 0.87 7.03
C VAL A 88 -9.09 1.55 8.23
N ARG A 89 -9.58 1.25 9.41
CA ARG A 89 -9.06 1.76 10.68
C ARG A 89 -8.79 0.59 11.60
N PHE A 90 -7.64 0.56 12.23
CA PHE A 90 -7.28 -0.54 13.11
C PHE A 90 -6.38 -0.07 14.26
N LYS A 91 -6.35 -0.86 15.31
CA LYS A 91 -5.43 -0.69 16.43
C LYS A 91 -4.60 -1.96 16.58
N PRO A 92 -3.26 -1.90 16.47
CA PRO A 92 -2.39 -3.03 16.76
C PRO A 92 -2.67 -3.59 18.16
N ASP A 93 -2.59 -4.91 18.30
CA ASP A 93 -2.80 -5.57 19.57
C ASP A 93 -1.53 -5.52 20.43
N GLU A 94 -1.59 -4.86 21.57
CA GLU A 94 -0.49 -4.71 22.52
C GLU A 94 -0.10 -6.02 23.23
N GLU A 95 -0.97 -7.04 23.21
CA GLU A 95 -0.64 -8.38 23.70
C GLU A 95 0.25 -9.15 22.73
N ILE A 96 0.15 -8.83 21.42
CA ILE A 96 0.99 -9.42 20.37
C ILE A 96 2.25 -8.58 20.16
N PHE A 97 2.10 -7.25 20.05
CA PHE A 97 3.19 -6.30 19.88
C PHE A 97 3.69 -5.77 21.23
N THR A 98 4.41 -6.62 21.95
CA THR A 98 4.84 -6.35 23.34
C THR A 98 5.92 -5.28 23.45
N GLU A 99 6.71 -5.05 22.41
CA GLU A 99 7.79 -4.05 22.44
C GLU A 99 7.23 -2.64 22.19
N THR A 100 6.42 -2.46 21.17
CA THR A 100 5.79 -1.17 20.83
C THR A 100 4.62 -1.33 19.87
N THR A 101 3.60 -0.48 20.05
CA THR A 101 2.52 -0.26 19.08
C THR A 101 2.59 1.12 18.43
N VAL A 102 3.67 1.87 18.70
CA VAL A 102 3.86 3.23 18.19
C VAL A 102 4.55 3.18 16.83
N TYR A 103 3.87 3.70 15.82
CA TYR A 103 4.42 3.81 14.47
C TYR A 103 5.53 4.86 14.39
N ASN A 104 6.62 4.51 13.72
CA ASN A 104 7.70 5.45 13.41
C ASN A 104 7.34 6.18 12.10
N TYR A 105 7.24 7.51 12.17
CA TYR A 105 6.86 8.35 11.03
C TYR A 105 7.86 8.24 9.88
N ASP A 106 9.17 8.30 10.17
CA ASP A 106 10.21 8.33 9.13
C ASP A 106 10.30 6.98 8.38
N THR A 107 10.00 5.88 9.07
CA THR A 107 9.89 4.56 8.42
C THR A 107 8.70 4.50 7.47
N LEU A 108 7.54 5.01 7.88
CA LEU A 108 6.36 5.10 7.02
C LEU A 108 6.60 6.07 5.86
N TYR A 109 7.19 7.24 6.12
CA TYR A 109 7.54 8.24 5.12
C TYR A 109 8.35 7.61 3.98
N LYS A 110 9.48 6.98 4.31
CA LYS A 110 10.37 6.36 3.32
C LYS A 110 9.65 5.30 2.49
N ARG A 111 8.87 4.44 3.14
CA ARG A 111 8.15 3.36 2.44
C ARG A 111 7.02 3.87 1.56
N LEU A 112 6.25 4.85 2.01
CA LEU A 112 5.16 5.43 1.23
C LEU A 112 5.69 6.26 0.05
N GLN A 113 6.82 6.97 0.25
CA GLN A 113 7.51 7.67 -0.82
C GLN A 113 8.00 6.70 -1.91
N GLU A 114 8.64 5.59 -1.52
CA GLU A 114 9.06 4.53 -2.44
C GLU A 114 7.88 3.96 -3.23
N ILE A 115 6.77 3.63 -2.56
CA ILE A 115 5.54 3.15 -3.22
C ILE A 115 5.02 4.17 -4.24
N ALA A 116 5.05 5.45 -3.91
CA ALA A 116 4.60 6.49 -4.83
C ALA A 116 5.50 6.63 -6.07
N PHE A 117 6.82 6.48 -5.94
CA PHE A 117 7.74 6.44 -7.09
C PHE A 117 7.50 5.23 -8.00
N LEU A 118 7.21 4.06 -7.41
CA LEU A 118 6.96 2.83 -8.17
C LEU A 118 5.58 2.82 -8.86
N ASN A 119 4.69 3.74 -8.50
CA ASN A 119 3.32 3.82 -9.05
C ASN A 119 3.07 5.23 -9.60
N LYS A 120 3.44 5.48 -10.84
CA LYS A 120 3.27 6.78 -11.51
C LYS A 120 1.86 7.34 -11.35
N GLY A 121 1.76 8.58 -10.85
CA GLY A 121 0.48 9.27 -10.65
C GLY A 121 -0.32 8.86 -9.42
N LEU A 122 0.15 7.90 -8.62
CA LEU A 122 -0.47 7.57 -7.34
C LEU A 122 -0.19 8.66 -6.31
N ARG A 123 -1.26 9.29 -5.80
CA ARG A 123 -1.14 10.25 -4.69
C ARG A 123 -1.28 9.54 -3.36
N ILE A 124 -0.29 9.72 -2.49
CA ILE A 124 -0.31 9.22 -1.12
C ILE A 124 -0.16 10.41 -0.18
N ASN A 125 -1.04 10.53 0.81
CA ASN A 125 -0.94 11.52 1.89
C ASN A 125 -0.67 10.79 3.20
N LEU A 126 0.34 11.23 3.93
CA LEU A 126 0.70 10.73 5.26
C LEU A 126 0.45 11.84 6.29
N TYR A 127 -0.37 11.55 7.29
CA TYR A 127 -0.68 12.46 8.39
C TYR A 127 -0.28 11.83 9.72
N ASP A 128 0.42 12.59 10.55
CA ASP A 128 0.66 12.26 11.96
C ASP A 128 -0.12 13.24 12.84
N LEU A 129 -1.14 12.73 13.49
CA LEU A 129 -2.06 13.52 14.32
C LEU A 129 -1.81 13.32 15.83
N ARG A 130 -0.66 12.75 16.22
CA ARG A 130 -0.35 12.43 17.63
C ARG A 130 0.04 13.66 18.45
N GLU A 131 0.59 14.68 17.78
CA GLU A 131 1.03 15.90 18.41
C GLU A 131 0.09 17.07 18.10
N THR A 132 0.22 18.17 18.86
CA THR A 132 -0.59 19.38 18.69
C THR A 132 -0.36 20.04 17.33
N VAL A 133 0.86 19.92 16.78
CA VAL A 133 1.20 20.37 15.44
C VAL A 133 1.13 19.14 14.50
N GLU A 134 0.18 19.17 13.59
CA GLU A 134 0.01 18.13 12.59
C GLU A 134 1.25 18.05 11.69
N LYS A 135 1.80 16.84 11.54
CA LYS A 135 2.85 16.54 10.56
C LYS A 135 2.19 15.87 9.35
N HIS A 136 2.40 16.46 8.16
CA HIS A 136 1.76 16.01 6.94
C HIS A 136 2.74 16.04 5.76
N ASP A 137 2.77 14.96 5.00
CA ASP A 137 3.51 14.84 3.74
C ASP A 137 2.62 14.29 2.63
N THR A 138 2.82 14.78 1.42
CA THR A 138 2.14 14.31 0.20
C THR A 138 3.15 13.81 -0.81
N PHE A 139 2.95 12.61 -1.30
CA PHE A 139 3.76 12.00 -2.34
C PHE A 139 2.93 11.88 -3.62
N LEU A 140 3.46 12.39 -4.73
CA LEU A 140 2.88 12.27 -6.07
C LEU A 140 4.02 12.45 -7.09
N TYR A 141 4.38 11.36 -7.75
CA TYR A 141 5.45 11.33 -8.74
C TYR A 141 4.90 10.86 -10.08
N ASN A 142 5.01 11.70 -11.10
CA ASN A 142 4.51 11.39 -12.43
C ASN A 142 5.60 10.77 -13.34
N GLY A 143 6.88 11.02 -13.06
CA GLY A 143 8.02 10.43 -13.74
C GLY A 143 8.41 9.03 -13.24
N GLY A 144 7.83 8.57 -12.13
CA GLY A 144 8.06 7.22 -11.61
C GLY A 144 9.51 6.97 -11.19
N ILE A 145 10.12 5.88 -11.68
CA ILE A 145 11.50 5.51 -11.31
C ILE A 145 12.56 6.50 -11.83
N ILE A 146 12.26 7.32 -12.84
CA ILE A 146 13.15 8.40 -13.28
C ILE A 146 13.29 9.43 -12.16
N GLU A 147 12.17 9.95 -11.64
CA GLU A 147 12.17 10.87 -10.49
C GLU A 147 12.78 10.23 -9.23
N TYR A 148 12.67 8.89 -9.10
CA TYR A 148 13.31 8.17 -8.00
C TYR A 148 14.84 8.23 -8.09
N VAL A 149 15.41 8.01 -9.28
CA VAL A 149 16.87 8.15 -9.51
C VAL A 149 17.32 9.60 -9.30
N GLU A 150 16.56 10.61 -9.76
CA GLU A 150 16.84 12.02 -9.48
C GLU A 150 16.92 12.30 -7.97
N MET A 151 15.94 11.81 -7.23
CA MET A 151 15.89 11.96 -5.77
C MET A 151 17.11 11.30 -5.09
N LEU A 152 17.46 10.07 -5.51
CA LEU A 152 18.60 9.32 -4.96
C LEU A 152 19.95 10.01 -5.25
N ASN A 153 20.06 10.75 -6.35
CA ASN A 153 21.26 11.49 -6.75
C ASN A 153 21.24 12.97 -6.35
N LYS A 154 20.17 13.47 -5.72
CA LYS A 154 20.04 14.89 -5.32
C LYS A 154 21.20 15.44 -4.49
N SER A 155 21.86 14.59 -3.70
CA SER A 155 23.04 14.95 -2.88
C SER A 155 24.36 14.47 -3.45
N LYS A 156 24.39 13.96 -4.68
CA LYS A 156 25.57 13.43 -5.35
C LYS A 156 25.88 14.29 -6.57
N THR A 157 27.07 14.13 -7.14
CA THR A 157 27.47 14.77 -8.40
C THR A 157 27.30 13.76 -9.55
N PRO A 158 26.28 13.89 -10.41
CA PRO A 158 26.14 13.04 -11.57
C PRO A 158 27.28 13.27 -12.58
N ILE A 159 27.72 12.23 -13.29
CA ILE A 159 28.72 12.31 -14.34
C ILE A 159 28.09 12.72 -15.68
N HIS A 160 26.79 12.55 -15.83
CA HIS A 160 26.00 12.96 -17.00
C HIS A 160 24.64 13.50 -16.56
N ASP A 161 24.05 14.41 -17.33
CA ASP A 161 22.83 15.11 -16.97
C ASP A 161 21.58 14.23 -17.13
N ASP A 162 21.50 13.45 -18.22
CA ASP A 162 20.32 12.64 -18.55
C ASP A 162 20.29 11.34 -17.75
N ILE A 163 19.10 10.97 -17.28
CA ILE A 163 18.86 9.65 -16.70
C ILE A 163 18.62 8.65 -17.83
N ILE A 164 19.40 7.59 -17.87
CA ILE A 164 19.23 6.50 -18.81
C ILE A 164 17.97 5.73 -18.38
N TYR A 165 16.98 5.67 -19.26
CA TYR A 165 15.73 4.97 -19.02
C TYR A 165 15.44 3.97 -20.14
N MET A 166 14.99 2.79 -19.76
CA MET A 166 14.58 1.74 -20.68
C MET A 166 13.32 1.08 -20.11
N ASP A 167 12.39 0.75 -20.97
CA ASP A 167 11.22 -0.05 -20.64
C ASP A 167 10.93 -1.08 -21.74
N GLY A 168 10.25 -2.15 -21.36
CA GLY A 168 9.88 -3.20 -22.30
C GLY A 168 8.85 -4.15 -21.69
N SER A 169 8.15 -4.85 -22.56
CA SER A 169 7.17 -5.86 -22.15
C SER A 169 7.27 -7.07 -23.06
N GLU A 170 7.40 -8.26 -22.48
CA GLU A 170 7.41 -9.52 -23.19
C GLU A 170 6.70 -10.61 -22.37
N ASN A 171 5.82 -11.38 -23.01
CA ASN A 171 5.08 -12.49 -22.41
C ASN A 171 4.31 -12.11 -21.12
N GLY A 172 3.80 -10.86 -21.01
CA GLY A 172 3.09 -10.35 -19.86
C GLY A 172 3.98 -9.93 -18.69
N ILE A 173 5.30 -9.88 -18.91
CA ILE A 173 6.29 -9.33 -17.98
C ILE A 173 6.64 -7.93 -18.46
N GLU A 174 6.41 -6.93 -17.61
CA GLU A 174 6.80 -5.54 -17.83
C GLU A 174 8.09 -5.26 -17.05
N VAL A 175 9.06 -4.62 -17.68
CA VAL A 175 10.36 -4.25 -17.09
C VAL A 175 10.60 -2.77 -17.31
N GLU A 176 10.97 -2.06 -16.27
CA GLU A 176 11.44 -0.67 -16.32
C GLU A 176 12.81 -0.59 -15.64
N VAL A 177 13.75 0.11 -16.25
CA VAL A 177 15.09 0.37 -15.74
C VAL A 177 15.40 1.86 -15.85
N ALA A 178 15.83 2.47 -14.74
CA ALA A 178 16.38 3.83 -14.74
C ALA A 178 17.74 3.83 -14.04
N CYS A 179 18.73 4.50 -14.62
CA CYS A 179 20.04 4.61 -14.00
C CYS A 179 20.75 5.93 -14.35
N GLN A 180 21.59 6.37 -13.43
CA GLN A 180 22.46 7.52 -13.61
C GLN A 180 23.78 7.28 -12.88
N TYR A 181 24.90 7.49 -13.54
CA TYR A 181 26.21 7.41 -12.91
C TYR A 181 26.56 8.70 -12.15
N ASN A 182 27.28 8.56 -11.06
CA ASN A 182 27.77 9.67 -10.25
C ASN A 182 29.21 9.43 -9.82
N GLU A 183 29.84 10.43 -9.22
CA GLU A 183 31.27 10.39 -8.82
C GLU A 183 31.56 9.48 -7.61
N THR A 184 30.55 8.84 -7.02
CA THR A 184 30.76 7.94 -5.87
C THR A 184 31.21 6.56 -6.32
N TYR A 185 32.07 5.92 -5.51
CA TYR A 185 32.53 4.54 -5.78
C TYR A 185 31.58 3.45 -5.24
N SER A 186 30.54 3.85 -4.50
CA SER A 186 29.58 2.92 -3.93
C SER A 186 28.33 2.87 -4.81
N PRO A 187 28.00 1.72 -5.43
CA PRO A 187 26.76 1.59 -6.20
C PRO A 187 25.55 1.67 -5.28
N SER A 188 24.47 2.26 -5.77
CA SER A 188 23.14 2.21 -5.14
C SER A 188 22.22 1.53 -6.13
N ILE A 189 21.95 0.25 -5.90
CA ILE A 189 21.11 -0.58 -6.77
C ILE A 189 19.83 -0.92 -6.00
N TYR A 190 18.70 -0.66 -6.63
CA TYR A 190 17.38 -0.99 -6.11
C TYR A 190 16.65 -1.82 -7.14
N SER A 191 16.13 -2.96 -6.75
CA SER A 191 15.33 -3.80 -7.63
C SER A 191 14.00 -4.14 -6.99
N PHE A 192 12.96 -4.20 -7.80
CA PHE A 192 11.59 -4.40 -7.34
C PHE A 192 10.87 -5.39 -8.27
N THR A 193 10.08 -6.26 -7.66
CA THR A 193 9.15 -7.11 -8.39
C THR A 193 7.74 -6.83 -7.87
N ASN A 194 6.84 -6.35 -8.73
CA ASN A 194 5.48 -5.96 -8.34
C ASN A 194 5.47 -5.03 -7.12
N ASN A 195 6.31 -3.98 -7.14
CA ASN A 195 6.46 -2.98 -6.07
C ASN A 195 7.00 -3.53 -4.73
N ILE A 196 7.54 -4.73 -4.71
CA ILE A 196 8.22 -5.33 -3.57
C ILE A 196 9.72 -5.28 -3.83
N ASN A 197 10.47 -4.65 -2.92
CA ASN A 197 11.92 -4.62 -3.00
C ASN A 197 12.47 -6.05 -2.90
N THR A 198 13.34 -6.40 -3.85
CA THR A 198 14.06 -7.68 -3.85
C THR A 198 15.44 -7.43 -3.27
N TYR A 199 15.59 -7.73 -1.97
CA TYR A 199 16.89 -7.66 -1.31
C TYR A 199 17.75 -8.82 -1.80
N GLU A 200 18.95 -8.52 -2.27
CA GLU A 200 20.04 -9.45 -2.39
C GLU A 200 21.06 -9.22 -1.26
#